data_d8f4e7b03132a1a718a571acefc303ec
#
_entry.id   d8f4e7b03132a1a718a571acefc303ec
#
_cell.length_a   1.000
_cell.length_b   1.000
_cell.length_c   1.000
_cell.angle_alpha   90.00
_cell.angle_beta   90.00
_cell.angle_gamma   90.00
#
_symmetry.space_group_name_H-M   'P 1'
#
loop_
_entity.id
_entity.type
_entity.pdbx_description
1 polymer ?
#
loop_
_entity_poly.entity_id
_entity_poly.type
_entity_poly.pdbx_seq_one_letter_code
_entity_poly.pdbx_strand_id
1 'polypeptide(L)'
;MKQKVWGVSLGLMLCAGALYAGNETKPAQKAREEAKLKSIEAVENNRTVENEPKKSRLTLGGYGEAVYSRNFYSDHYLRYTSPEAYKDAKSHGRFDLPHVVIMLGYDFGKGWTMGSEIEFEHGGTESAIEIEESEGGEYESEIERGGEVALEQCWIQKSFCPAFNIKLGHIIVPVGATNAHHLPTEFFGVYRPEGENTILPCTWHETGISLWGKAGDWRYEAMLLPGLDSDRFGRQGWIHDAAGSPYEFKIANAMAGAFRVDNYSVKGLRLSVSGYVGNSFSNSLMRSTSAKYEGVKGTVTIGAFDFDYHGHNWIVRGYADYGHLSDSDIITTWNKNQQKSSPSKKQDVASDAIAVGIEAGYDLFSQIAKLREKEQKLYVFARYDYYDSMYKVETGVYQYDWCGRTRLAAGVNYYPIKDIVVKGEYSIGLLKSKYNNEPSISLGVAYAGLFGR
;
A
#
# COMPACT_ATOMS: atom_id res chain seq x y z
N MET A 1 23.90 27.14 18.78
CA MET A 1 23.37 26.45 19.97
C MET A 1 21.97 26.89 20.39
N LYS A 2 21.13 27.49 19.51
CA LYS A 2 19.78 28.00 19.84
C LYS A 2 18.62 27.34 19.08
N GLN A 3 18.89 26.36 18.22
CA GLN A 3 17.84 25.71 17.41
C GLN A 3 17.27 24.40 18.03
N LYS A 4 17.88 23.86 19.09
CA LYS A 4 17.41 22.60 19.72
C LYS A 4 16.23 22.74 20.68
N VAL A 5 15.83 23.95 21.05
CA VAL A 5 14.79 24.18 22.08
C VAL A 5 13.37 24.27 21.47
N TRP A 6 13.26 24.64 20.19
CA TRP A 6 11.95 24.89 19.57
C TRP A 6 11.12 23.63 19.29
N GLY A 7 11.74 22.52 18.93
CA GLY A 7 11.01 21.28 18.64
C GLY A 7 10.33 20.66 19.87
N VAL A 8 11.01 20.72 21.00
CA VAL A 8 10.49 20.18 22.28
C VAL A 8 9.37 21.08 22.84
N SER A 9 9.52 22.40 22.66
CA SER A 9 8.50 23.36 23.09
C SER A 9 7.21 23.26 22.28
N LEU A 10 7.30 23.01 20.98
CA LEU A 10 6.12 22.84 20.13
C LEU A 10 5.38 21.54 20.47
N GLY A 11 6.10 20.44 20.72
CA GLY A 11 5.51 19.17 21.15
C GLY A 11 4.79 19.29 22.50
N LEU A 12 5.37 20.01 23.46
CA LEU A 12 4.75 20.27 24.76
C LEU A 12 3.51 21.19 24.65
N MET A 13 3.51 22.17 23.76
CA MET A 13 2.34 23.00 23.48
C MET A 13 1.18 22.21 22.85
N LEU A 14 1.47 21.32 21.92
CA LEU A 14 0.45 20.44 21.32
C LEU A 14 -0.14 19.47 22.36
N CYS A 15 0.66 18.96 23.27
CA CYS A 15 0.17 18.13 24.37
C CYS A 15 -0.74 18.91 25.34
N ALA A 16 -0.42 20.15 25.65
CA ALA A 16 -1.24 20.98 26.51
C ALA A 16 -2.59 21.38 25.87
N GLY A 17 -2.59 21.64 24.56
CA GLY A 17 -3.81 21.94 23.80
C GLY A 17 -4.76 20.73 23.70
N ALA A 18 -4.22 19.53 23.54
CA ALA A 18 -5.02 18.31 23.46
C ALA A 18 -5.70 17.92 24.78
N LEU A 19 -5.11 18.27 25.92
CA LEU A 19 -5.71 18.03 27.23
C LEU A 19 -6.95 18.89 27.49
N TYR A 20 -7.12 20.05 26.81
CA TYR A 20 -8.28 20.93 26.98
C TYR A 20 -9.44 20.63 26.03
N ALA A 21 -9.23 19.86 24.95
CA ALA A 21 -10.24 19.53 23.95
C ALA A 21 -10.97 18.19 24.19
N GLY A 22 -10.68 17.49 25.26
CA GLY A 22 -11.15 16.13 25.49
C GLY A 22 -12.34 15.97 26.41
N ASN A 23 -13.54 16.23 25.97
CA ASN A 23 -14.73 15.58 26.54
C ASN A 23 -15.91 15.69 25.56
N GLU A 24 -16.16 14.62 24.85
CA GLU A 24 -17.41 14.08 24.34
C GLU A 24 -17.21 13.28 23.06
N THR A 25 -17.03 11.97 23.21
CA THR A 25 -16.98 11.05 22.07
C THR A 25 -18.07 9.98 22.20
N LYS A 26 -18.90 9.82 21.15
CA LYS A 26 -20.04 8.91 21.12
C LYS A 26 -19.63 7.42 20.93
N PRO A 27 -20.30 6.44 21.58
CA PRO A 27 -19.77 5.08 21.78
C PRO A 27 -19.72 4.14 20.56
N ALA A 28 -20.49 4.35 19.54
CA ALA A 28 -20.66 3.35 18.45
C ALA A 28 -19.64 3.47 17.29
N GLN A 29 -19.09 4.64 17.06
CA GLN A 29 -18.05 4.88 16.06
C GLN A 29 -16.69 4.39 16.56
N LYS A 30 -16.49 4.53 17.87
CA LYS A 30 -15.31 4.12 18.62
C LYS A 30 -15.01 2.61 18.48
N ALA A 31 -16.02 1.75 18.48
CA ALA A 31 -15.82 0.31 18.48
C ALA A 31 -15.33 -0.29 17.14
N ARG A 32 -15.60 0.37 16.02
CA ARG A 32 -15.28 -0.13 14.67
C ARG A 32 -13.94 0.42 14.13
N GLU A 33 -13.65 1.67 14.43
CA GLU A 33 -12.31 2.24 14.23
C GLU A 33 -11.31 1.62 15.20
N GLU A 34 -11.73 1.33 16.42
CA GLU A 34 -10.92 0.61 17.41
C GLU A 34 -10.57 -0.82 16.98
N ALA A 35 -11.38 -1.50 16.18
CA ALA A 35 -11.04 -2.81 15.63
C ALA A 35 -10.04 -2.70 14.46
N LYS A 36 -10.16 -1.66 13.63
CA LYS A 36 -9.26 -1.38 12.49
C LYS A 36 -7.89 -0.85 12.95
N LEU A 37 -7.90 0.08 13.89
CA LEU A 37 -6.67 0.59 14.50
C LEU A 37 -6.05 -0.44 15.47
N LYS A 38 -6.81 -1.34 16.04
CA LYS A 38 -6.35 -2.33 17.02
C LYS A 38 -5.41 -3.39 16.47
N SER A 39 -5.38 -3.67 15.17
CA SER A 39 -4.32 -4.54 14.65
C SER A 39 -2.95 -3.84 14.65
N ILE A 40 -2.90 -2.56 14.33
CA ILE A 40 -1.70 -1.72 14.40
C ILE A 40 -1.67 -0.90 15.71
N GLU A 41 -2.80 -0.39 16.19
CA GLU A 41 -2.97 0.42 17.40
C GLU A 41 -3.02 -0.37 18.71
N ALA A 42 -3.18 -1.68 18.72
CA ALA A 42 -3.07 -2.47 19.96
C ALA A 42 -1.68 -2.33 20.57
N VAL A 43 -0.69 -1.97 19.76
CA VAL A 43 0.65 -1.61 20.19
C VAL A 43 0.77 -0.11 20.53
N GLU A 44 -0.10 0.75 19.97
CA GLU A 44 -0.03 2.20 20.09
C GLU A 44 -0.85 2.81 21.25
N ASN A 45 -1.89 2.14 21.76
CA ASN A 45 -2.91 2.76 22.62
C ASN A 45 -2.93 2.34 24.10
N ASN A 46 -1.82 1.92 24.72
CA ASN A 46 -1.82 1.66 26.15
C ASN A 46 -1.48 2.90 26.99
N ARG A 47 -2.48 3.75 27.23
CA ARG A 47 -2.49 4.67 28.38
C ARG A 47 -3.91 4.77 28.94
N THR A 48 -4.14 4.20 30.06
CA THR A 48 -4.70 4.68 31.35
C THR A 48 -5.29 3.54 32.17
N VAL A 49 -5.06 3.64 33.45
CA VAL A 49 -5.76 3.07 34.61
C VAL A 49 -5.10 1.89 35.30
N GLU A 50 -4.56 2.21 36.45
CA GLU A 50 -3.99 1.33 37.47
C GLU A 50 -5.04 0.46 38.22
N ASN A 51 -6.00 -0.20 37.60
CA ASN A 51 -6.84 -1.16 38.30
C ASN A 51 -7.67 -2.08 37.37
N GLU A 52 -7.25 -2.27 36.08
CA GLU A 52 -7.81 -3.35 35.26
C GLU A 52 -6.94 -4.62 35.35
N PRO A 53 -7.51 -5.84 35.12
CA PRO A 53 -6.72 -7.05 35.10
C PRO A 53 -5.51 -6.86 34.19
N LYS A 54 -4.30 -7.20 34.67
CA LYS A 54 -3.03 -6.98 33.97
C LYS A 54 -3.16 -7.45 32.51
N LYS A 55 -3.41 -6.52 31.61
CA LYS A 55 -3.35 -6.79 30.17
C LYS A 55 -1.98 -7.34 29.82
N SER A 56 -1.93 -8.40 29.02
CA SER A 56 -0.66 -8.90 28.49
C SER A 56 0.08 -7.74 27.82
N ARG A 57 1.38 -7.66 28.06
CA ARG A 57 2.26 -6.71 27.36
C ARG A 57 2.54 -7.15 25.92
N LEU A 58 2.34 -8.44 25.65
CA LEU A 58 2.52 -9.04 24.34
C LEU A 58 1.18 -8.99 23.59
N THR A 59 1.22 -8.52 22.35
CA THR A 59 0.14 -8.61 21.37
C THR A 59 0.59 -9.52 20.25
N LEU A 60 -0.24 -10.49 19.89
CA LEU A 60 -0.06 -11.40 18.75
C LEU A 60 -1.27 -11.26 17.84
N GLY A 61 -1.04 -11.08 16.57
CA GLY A 61 -2.07 -10.96 15.55
C GLY A 61 -1.56 -11.39 14.19
N GLY A 62 -2.35 -11.14 13.18
CA GLY A 62 -1.99 -11.37 11.80
C GLY A 62 -3.18 -11.38 10.87
N TYR A 63 -2.88 -11.57 9.62
CA TYR A 63 -3.85 -11.76 8.56
C TYR A 63 -3.33 -12.75 7.53
N GLY A 64 -4.22 -13.25 6.71
CA GLY A 64 -3.83 -14.11 5.62
C GLY A 64 -4.99 -14.37 4.68
N GLU A 65 -4.65 -14.81 3.49
CA GLU A 65 -5.62 -15.10 2.45
C GLU A 65 -5.19 -16.30 1.61
N ALA A 66 -6.19 -17.05 1.13
CA ALA A 66 -6.03 -18.13 0.16
C ALA A 66 -6.96 -17.85 -1.02
N VAL A 67 -6.42 -17.88 -2.21
CA VAL A 67 -7.10 -17.43 -3.43
C VAL A 67 -7.04 -18.51 -4.51
N TYR A 68 -8.14 -18.67 -5.22
CA TYR A 68 -8.20 -19.32 -6.53
C TYR A 68 -8.57 -18.28 -7.57
N SER A 69 -7.83 -18.20 -8.68
CA SER A 69 -8.19 -17.34 -9.81
C SER A 69 -8.16 -18.11 -11.12
N ARG A 70 -9.11 -17.77 -12.01
CA ARG A 70 -9.18 -18.22 -13.38
C ARG A 70 -9.14 -17.01 -14.29
N ASN A 71 -8.00 -16.85 -14.97
CA ASN A 71 -7.80 -15.81 -15.96
C ASN A 71 -8.23 -16.35 -17.34
N PHE A 72 -8.97 -15.57 -18.12
CA PHE A 72 -9.38 -15.90 -19.48
C PHE A 72 -8.54 -15.15 -20.52
N TYR A 73 -7.26 -14.95 -20.20
CA TYR A 73 -6.25 -14.29 -21.02
C TYR A 73 -4.90 -14.95 -20.78
N SER A 74 -3.92 -14.63 -21.63
CA SER A 74 -2.55 -15.11 -21.47
C SER A 74 -1.77 -14.29 -20.45
N ASP A 75 -1.06 -14.92 -19.54
CA ASP A 75 -0.08 -14.30 -18.64
C ASP A 75 1.27 -14.07 -19.32
N HIS A 76 1.40 -14.40 -20.59
CA HIS A 76 2.67 -14.29 -21.29
C HIS A 76 3.13 -12.82 -21.36
N TYR A 77 4.37 -12.56 -21.06
CA TYR A 77 4.97 -11.22 -21.01
C TYR A 77 4.85 -10.44 -22.34
N LEU A 78 4.84 -11.12 -23.48
CA LEU A 78 4.66 -10.49 -24.80
C LEU A 78 3.20 -10.13 -25.12
N ARG A 79 2.23 -10.35 -24.23
CA ARG A 79 0.80 -10.10 -24.53
C ARG A 79 0.49 -8.66 -24.95
N TYR A 80 1.31 -7.70 -24.51
CA TYR A 80 1.17 -6.30 -24.89
C TYR A 80 2.06 -5.88 -26.06
N THR A 81 3.20 -6.52 -26.26
CA THR A 81 4.14 -6.21 -27.35
C THR A 81 3.87 -7.00 -28.62
N SER A 82 3.21 -8.15 -28.53
CA SER A 82 2.79 -9.01 -29.65
C SER A 82 1.32 -9.43 -29.49
N PRO A 83 0.38 -8.47 -29.41
CA PRO A 83 -1.00 -8.76 -29.05
C PRO A 83 -1.72 -9.71 -30.00
N GLU A 84 -1.37 -9.72 -31.27
CA GLU A 84 -1.96 -10.64 -32.29
C GLU A 84 -1.73 -12.12 -31.93
N ALA A 85 -0.60 -12.44 -31.31
CA ALA A 85 -0.24 -13.80 -30.93
C ALA A 85 -0.92 -14.25 -29.62
N TYR A 86 -1.25 -13.32 -28.74
CA TYR A 86 -1.68 -13.65 -27.37
C TYR A 86 -3.11 -13.21 -27.01
N LYS A 87 -3.76 -12.39 -27.85
CA LYS A 87 -5.11 -11.88 -27.57
C LYS A 87 -6.14 -12.97 -27.28
N ASP A 88 -6.08 -14.07 -28.02
CA ASP A 88 -7.03 -15.18 -27.89
C ASP A 88 -6.43 -16.37 -27.13
N ALA A 89 -5.20 -16.27 -26.67
CA ALA A 89 -4.57 -17.31 -25.88
C ALA A 89 -5.22 -17.41 -24.49
N LYS A 90 -5.45 -18.64 -24.05
CA LYS A 90 -6.07 -18.92 -22.76
C LYS A 90 -5.02 -19.18 -21.70
N SER A 91 -5.24 -18.62 -20.53
CA SER A 91 -4.47 -18.92 -19.34
C SER A 91 -5.04 -20.14 -18.59
N HIS A 92 -4.41 -20.48 -17.50
CA HIS A 92 -4.79 -21.54 -16.56
C HIS A 92 -5.43 -20.96 -15.28
N GLY A 93 -6.07 -21.83 -14.50
CA GLY A 93 -6.43 -21.49 -13.12
C GLY A 93 -5.23 -21.68 -12.20
N ARG A 94 -5.17 -20.87 -11.14
CA ARG A 94 -4.09 -20.93 -10.14
C ARG A 94 -4.64 -20.82 -8.74
N PHE A 95 -3.96 -21.47 -7.78
CA PHE A 95 -4.11 -21.25 -6.37
C PHE A 95 -2.94 -20.41 -5.87
N ASP A 96 -3.21 -19.53 -4.93
CA ASP A 96 -2.24 -18.62 -4.39
C ASP A 96 -2.49 -18.37 -2.90
N LEU A 97 -1.44 -18.09 -2.16
CA LEU A 97 -1.46 -17.56 -0.80
C LEU A 97 -0.78 -16.18 -0.85
N PRO A 98 -1.46 -15.14 -1.38
CA PRO A 98 -0.81 -13.86 -1.65
C PRO A 98 -0.06 -13.32 -0.45
N HIS A 99 -0.70 -13.34 0.72
CA HIS A 99 -0.11 -12.82 1.95
C HIS A 99 -0.48 -13.70 3.14
N VAL A 100 0.49 -14.04 3.97
CA VAL A 100 0.30 -14.60 5.32
C VAL A 100 1.20 -13.82 6.27
N VAL A 101 0.62 -13.02 7.14
CA VAL A 101 1.37 -12.07 7.98
C VAL A 101 1.21 -12.40 9.45
N ILE A 102 2.33 -12.39 10.18
CA ILE A 102 2.40 -12.49 11.63
C ILE A 102 2.73 -11.12 12.20
N MET A 103 1.85 -10.61 13.05
CA MET A 103 2.02 -9.34 13.76
C MET A 103 2.42 -9.58 15.21
N LEU A 104 3.50 -8.95 15.64
CA LEU A 104 3.99 -8.97 17.01
C LEU A 104 4.05 -7.55 17.55
N GLY A 105 3.56 -7.36 18.78
CA GLY A 105 3.67 -6.10 19.48
C GLY A 105 4.07 -6.31 20.93
N TYR A 106 4.84 -5.38 21.51
CA TYR A 106 5.19 -5.43 22.92
C TYR A 106 5.18 -4.04 23.56
N ASP A 107 4.54 -3.95 24.73
CA ASP A 107 4.54 -2.73 25.55
C ASP A 107 5.59 -2.82 26.65
N PHE A 108 6.69 -2.05 26.52
CA PHE A 108 7.74 -1.95 27.52
C PHE A 108 7.30 -1.12 28.73
N GLY A 109 6.18 -0.41 28.63
CA GLY A 109 5.71 0.55 29.63
C GLY A 109 6.31 1.95 29.45
N LYS A 110 5.78 2.91 30.21
CA LYS A 110 6.21 4.32 30.16
C LYS A 110 6.10 4.96 28.76
N GLY A 111 5.16 4.48 27.94
CA GLY A 111 4.94 4.96 26.56
C GLY A 111 5.96 4.44 25.54
N TRP A 112 6.72 3.39 25.84
CA TRP A 112 7.55 2.70 24.89
C TRP A 112 6.86 1.44 24.39
N THR A 113 6.76 1.29 23.07
CA THR A 113 6.18 0.12 22.40
C THR A 113 7.06 -0.30 21.23
N MET A 114 6.96 -1.55 20.82
CA MET A 114 7.50 -2.04 19.56
C MET A 114 6.42 -2.76 18.76
N GLY A 115 6.58 -2.80 17.45
CA GLY A 115 5.81 -3.62 16.55
C GLY A 115 6.70 -4.26 15.49
N SER A 116 6.28 -5.42 15.02
CA SER A 116 6.91 -6.12 13.91
C SER A 116 5.84 -6.86 13.11
N GLU A 117 5.98 -6.84 11.79
CA GLU A 117 5.19 -7.61 10.85
C GLU A 117 6.13 -8.43 9.97
N ILE A 118 5.90 -9.74 9.97
CA ILE A 118 6.65 -10.70 9.15
C ILE A 118 5.67 -11.26 8.14
N GLU A 119 5.90 -11.00 6.88
CA GLU A 119 5.10 -11.44 5.76
C GLU A 119 5.70 -12.65 5.07
N PHE A 120 4.85 -13.58 4.69
CA PHE A 120 5.13 -14.69 3.80
C PHE A 120 4.27 -14.48 2.56
N GLU A 121 4.89 -14.08 1.46
CA GLU A 121 4.21 -13.93 0.17
C GLU A 121 4.23 -15.24 -0.62
N HIS A 122 3.18 -15.48 -1.41
CA HIS A 122 3.03 -16.62 -2.33
C HIS A 122 3.42 -17.98 -1.75
N GLY A 123 3.07 -18.25 -0.48
CA GLY A 123 3.34 -19.52 0.19
C GLY A 123 4.71 -19.62 0.88
N GLY A 124 5.53 -18.58 0.84
CA GLY A 124 6.77 -18.52 1.62
C GLY A 124 7.94 -19.24 0.97
N THR A 125 8.61 -20.14 1.69
CA THR A 125 9.98 -20.59 1.42
C THR A 125 10.15 -21.79 0.48
N GLU A 126 9.17 -22.18 -0.32
CA GLU A 126 9.37 -23.24 -1.31
C GLU A 126 10.13 -22.70 -2.53
N SER A 127 10.96 -23.57 -3.16
CA SER A 127 11.66 -23.17 -4.37
C SER A 127 10.70 -23.20 -5.55
N ALA A 128 10.40 -22.05 -6.12
CA ALA A 128 9.79 -21.93 -7.45
C ALA A 128 10.82 -21.36 -8.41
N ILE A 129 10.64 -21.67 -9.68
CA ILE A 129 11.27 -20.89 -10.73
C ILE A 129 10.29 -19.74 -10.97
N GLU A 130 10.54 -18.59 -10.42
CA GLU A 130 9.85 -17.40 -10.81
C GLU A 130 10.44 -16.91 -12.14
N ILE A 131 9.61 -16.92 -13.15
CA ILE A 131 9.92 -16.19 -14.37
C ILE A 131 9.38 -14.79 -14.07
N GLU A 132 10.18 -13.95 -13.44
CA GLU A 132 9.88 -12.55 -13.41
C GLU A 132 9.80 -12.05 -14.84
N GLU A 133 8.59 -11.79 -15.28
CA GLU A 133 8.33 -11.00 -16.46
C GLU A 133 8.61 -9.53 -16.12
N SER A 134 9.89 -9.26 -15.80
CA SER A 134 10.30 -7.92 -15.58
C SER A 134 10.02 -7.10 -16.83
N GLU A 135 9.54 -5.97 -16.63
CA GLU A 135 9.17 -4.89 -17.53
C GLU A 135 10.00 -4.85 -18.82
N GLY A 136 9.52 -5.48 -19.86
CA GLY A 136 10.14 -5.34 -21.17
C GLY A 136 10.42 -6.61 -21.95
N GLY A 137 9.98 -7.75 -21.49
CA GLY A 137 9.98 -8.97 -22.29
C GLY A 137 11.32 -9.64 -22.40
N GLU A 138 12.15 -9.55 -21.38
CA GLU A 138 13.33 -10.38 -21.22
C GLU A 138 13.14 -11.30 -20.02
N TYR A 139 13.52 -12.56 -20.19
CA TYR A 139 13.54 -13.55 -19.12
C TYR A 139 14.66 -13.20 -18.15
N GLU A 140 14.33 -12.74 -16.96
CA GLU A 140 15.14 -13.06 -15.80
C GLU A 140 14.61 -14.39 -15.25
N SER A 141 15.32 -15.45 -15.51
CA SER A 141 15.16 -16.66 -14.71
C SER A 141 15.93 -16.43 -13.40
N GLU A 142 15.41 -15.61 -12.53
CA GLU A 142 15.81 -15.69 -11.16
C GLU A 142 15.23 -16.97 -10.59
N ILE A 143 16.09 -17.83 -10.06
CA ILE A 143 15.66 -18.94 -9.23
C ILE A 143 15.32 -18.31 -7.88
N GLU A 144 14.17 -17.69 -7.77
CA GLU A 144 13.61 -17.37 -6.48
C GLU A 144 13.13 -18.66 -5.83
N ARG A 145 13.49 -18.80 -4.61
CA ARG A 145 12.92 -19.85 -3.76
C ARG A 145 11.51 -19.39 -3.44
N GLY A 146 10.53 -20.10 -3.92
CA GLY A 146 9.14 -19.75 -4.05
C GLY A 146 8.55 -18.99 -2.89
N GLY A 147 8.05 -17.83 -3.19
CA GLY A 147 7.54 -16.86 -2.27
C GLY A 147 8.64 -16.13 -1.49
N GLU A 148 8.33 -14.93 -1.08
CA GLU A 148 9.20 -14.06 -0.30
C GLU A 148 8.89 -14.18 1.19
N VAL A 149 9.90 -14.02 2.05
CA VAL A 149 9.72 -13.77 3.47
C VAL A 149 10.29 -12.39 3.76
N ALA A 150 9.41 -11.43 3.91
CA ALA A 150 9.76 -10.02 4.11
C ALA A 150 9.50 -9.57 5.55
N LEU A 151 10.36 -8.69 6.05
CA LEU A 151 10.10 -7.92 7.25
C LEU A 151 9.41 -6.62 6.83
N GLU A 152 8.06 -6.63 6.76
CA GLU A 152 7.30 -5.43 6.36
C GLU A 152 7.43 -4.30 7.36
N GLN A 153 7.42 -4.62 8.65
CA GLN A 153 7.60 -3.63 9.69
C GLN A 153 8.46 -4.15 10.83
N CYS A 154 9.35 -3.28 11.35
CA CYS A 154 10.06 -3.49 12.61
C CYS A 154 10.43 -2.12 13.19
N TRP A 155 9.72 -1.71 14.22
CA TRP A 155 9.88 -0.36 14.75
C TRP A 155 9.81 -0.32 16.29
N ILE A 156 10.37 0.75 16.83
CA ILE A 156 10.19 1.15 18.21
C ILE A 156 9.54 2.54 18.25
N GLN A 157 8.61 2.73 19.18
CA GLN A 157 7.88 3.98 19.33
C GLN A 157 7.98 4.51 20.75
N LYS A 158 8.06 5.84 20.86
CA LYS A 158 7.86 6.59 22.08
C LYS A 158 6.61 7.45 21.97
N SER A 159 5.62 7.17 22.79
CA SER A 159 4.44 8.00 22.96
C SER A 159 4.65 8.99 24.12
N PHE A 160 4.48 10.28 23.84
CA PHE A 160 4.54 11.35 24.83
C PHE A 160 3.13 11.76 25.26
N CYS A 161 2.24 11.91 24.28
CA CYS A 161 0.82 12.16 24.46
C CYS A 161 0.06 11.74 23.18
N PRO A 162 -1.29 11.71 23.17
CA PRO A 162 -2.04 11.36 21.96
C PRO A 162 -1.69 12.21 20.74
N ALA A 163 -1.33 13.47 20.95
CA ALA A 163 -0.99 14.39 19.86
C ALA A 163 0.50 14.33 19.43
N PHE A 164 1.36 13.58 20.13
CA PHE A 164 2.77 13.56 19.80
C PHE A 164 3.43 12.22 20.11
N ASN A 165 3.81 11.51 19.06
CA ASN A 165 4.49 10.22 19.10
C ASN A 165 5.65 10.23 18.11
N ILE A 166 6.71 9.52 18.43
CA ILE A 166 7.86 9.31 17.55
C ILE A 166 8.03 7.81 17.33
N LYS A 167 8.07 7.40 16.06
CA LYS A 167 8.30 6.01 15.65
C LYS A 167 9.59 5.95 14.83
N LEU A 168 10.43 4.95 15.06
CA LEU A 168 11.73 4.75 14.44
C LEU A 168 11.86 3.31 14.00
N GLY A 169 12.33 3.06 12.81
CA GLY A 169 12.56 1.72 12.28
C GLY A 169 12.04 1.56 10.87
N HIS A 170 11.73 0.32 10.49
CA HIS A 170 11.11 -0.04 9.22
C HIS A 170 9.60 0.06 9.38
N ILE A 171 8.98 0.95 8.64
CA ILE A 171 7.59 1.40 8.86
C ILE A 171 6.87 1.65 7.53
N ILE A 172 5.55 1.46 7.53
CA ILE A 172 4.72 1.75 6.36
C ILE A 172 4.80 3.24 6.01
N VAL A 173 5.03 3.54 4.74
CA VAL A 173 4.96 4.90 4.18
C VAL A 173 3.50 5.25 3.95
N PRO A 174 2.94 6.27 4.62
CA PRO A 174 1.49 6.47 4.69
C PRO A 174 0.93 7.21 3.45
N VAL A 175 1.40 6.87 2.26
CA VAL A 175 0.99 7.51 0.99
C VAL A 175 0.03 6.60 0.25
N GLY A 176 -1.13 7.15 -0.11
CA GLY A 176 -2.20 6.42 -0.79
C GLY A 176 -3.14 5.68 0.17
N ALA A 177 -4.22 5.16 -0.38
CA ALA A 177 -5.26 4.43 0.34
C ALA A 177 -4.79 3.02 0.72
N THR A 178 -4.19 2.30 -0.22
CA THR A 178 -3.80 0.89 -0.05
C THR A 178 -2.70 0.75 1.00
N ASN A 179 -1.68 1.59 0.99
CA ASN A 179 -0.62 1.55 2.00
C ASN A 179 -1.14 1.78 3.43
N ALA A 180 -2.14 2.66 3.58
CA ALA A 180 -2.77 2.91 4.88
C ALA A 180 -3.78 1.82 5.29
N HIS A 181 -4.33 1.06 4.33
CA HIS A 181 -5.43 0.10 4.52
C HIS A 181 -5.25 -1.14 3.64
N HIS A 182 -4.19 -1.91 3.88
CA HIS A 182 -3.77 -3.05 3.05
C HIS A 182 -4.32 -4.41 3.50
N LEU A 183 -5.01 -4.47 4.65
CA LEU A 183 -5.54 -5.75 5.15
C LEU A 183 -6.58 -6.33 4.18
N PRO A 184 -6.60 -7.64 3.95
CA PRO A 184 -7.52 -8.27 3.00
C PRO A 184 -9.01 -8.14 3.39
N THR A 185 -9.32 -7.74 4.61
CA THR A 185 -10.67 -7.42 5.06
C THR A 185 -11.06 -5.96 4.82
N GLU A 186 -10.14 -5.12 4.34
CA GLU A 186 -10.33 -3.68 4.17
C GLU A 186 -10.68 -3.24 2.74
N PHE A 187 -10.66 -4.15 1.78
CA PHE A 187 -11.09 -3.94 0.40
C PHE A 187 -12.04 -5.06 -0.04
N PHE A 188 -12.91 -4.79 -1.04
CA PHE A 188 -13.88 -5.78 -1.49
C PHE A 188 -13.28 -6.81 -2.43
N GLY A 189 -12.36 -6.42 -3.30
CA GLY A 189 -11.71 -7.33 -4.26
C GLY A 189 -11.11 -8.56 -3.60
N VAL A 190 -10.93 -9.62 -4.37
CA VAL A 190 -10.15 -10.79 -3.95
C VAL A 190 -8.68 -10.39 -3.82
N TYR A 191 -8.18 -9.59 -4.76
CA TYR A 191 -6.88 -8.92 -4.70
C TYR A 191 -7.03 -7.43 -4.36
N ARG A 192 -5.94 -6.78 -3.95
CA ARG A 192 -5.85 -5.33 -3.74
C ARG A 192 -6.32 -4.56 -4.99
N PRO A 193 -6.85 -3.33 -4.86
CA PRO A 193 -7.21 -2.48 -6.01
C PRO A 193 -6.02 -2.30 -6.97
N GLU A 194 -6.21 -2.62 -8.25
CA GLU A 194 -5.14 -2.69 -9.22
C GLU A 194 -4.51 -1.31 -9.52
N GLY A 195 -5.31 -0.23 -9.52
CA GLY A 195 -4.84 1.08 -9.97
C GLY A 195 -3.72 1.66 -9.13
N GLU A 196 -3.95 1.86 -7.84
CA GLU A 196 -2.93 2.39 -6.93
C GLU A 196 -1.76 1.40 -6.77
N ASN A 197 -2.08 0.10 -6.64
CA ASN A 197 -1.10 -0.97 -6.53
C ASN A 197 -0.20 -1.12 -7.78
N THR A 198 -0.57 -0.53 -8.91
CA THR A 198 0.26 -0.53 -10.13
C THR A 198 1.29 0.59 -10.11
N ILE A 199 0.93 1.79 -9.66
CA ILE A 199 1.81 2.97 -9.83
C ILE A 199 2.61 3.32 -8.57
N LEU A 200 2.16 2.91 -7.38
CA LEU A 200 2.84 3.13 -6.12
C LEU A 200 3.36 1.81 -5.55
N PRO A 201 4.46 1.80 -4.81
CA PRO A 201 4.82 0.64 -4.00
C PRO A 201 3.68 0.28 -3.03
N CYS A 202 3.29 -1.00 -2.97
CA CYS A 202 2.25 -1.53 -2.12
C CYS A 202 2.57 -3.01 -1.74
N THR A 203 2.81 -3.35 -0.46
CA THR A 203 2.82 -2.42 0.67
C THR A 203 4.12 -1.60 0.68
N TRP A 204 4.02 -0.28 0.71
CA TRP A 204 5.20 0.59 0.75
C TRP A 204 5.72 0.70 2.17
N HIS A 205 6.84 0.08 2.47
CA HIS A 205 7.52 0.18 3.75
C HIS A 205 8.97 0.66 3.56
N GLU A 206 9.49 1.42 4.52
CA GLU A 206 10.83 1.99 4.45
C GLU A 206 11.41 2.27 5.84
N THR A 207 12.72 2.21 5.96
CA THR A 207 13.40 2.54 7.22
C THR A 207 13.51 4.06 7.38
N GLY A 208 12.96 4.58 8.47
CA GLY A 208 12.90 6.02 8.67
C GLY A 208 12.42 6.44 10.05
N ILE A 209 12.04 7.70 10.12
CA ILE A 209 11.50 8.35 11.33
C ILE A 209 10.11 8.88 11.01
N SER A 210 9.12 8.52 11.81
CA SER A 210 7.76 9.07 11.74
C SER A 210 7.43 9.86 12.99
N LEU A 211 6.85 11.03 12.79
CA LEU A 211 6.21 11.85 13.81
C LEU A 211 4.71 11.83 13.54
N TRP A 212 3.91 11.33 14.48
CA TRP A 212 2.48 11.25 14.30
C TRP A 212 1.70 11.61 15.55
N GLY A 213 0.41 11.91 15.38
CA GLY A 213 -0.46 12.22 16.48
C GLY A 213 -1.93 12.32 16.08
N LYS A 214 -2.76 12.49 17.11
CA LYS A 214 -4.20 12.73 17.01
C LYS A 214 -4.58 13.95 17.83
N ALA A 215 -5.41 14.82 17.23
CA ALA A 215 -5.95 16.00 17.90
C ALA A 215 -7.41 16.21 17.47
N GLY A 216 -8.37 15.97 18.37
CA GLY A 216 -9.79 15.94 18.04
C GLY A 216 -10.09 14.89 16.96
N ASP A 217 -10.72 15.33 15.89
CA ASP A 217 -11.09 14.47 14.75
C ASP A 217 -9.97 14.35 13.70
N TRP A 218 -8.77 14.80 13.99
CA TRP A 218 -7.65 14.79 13.08
C TRP A 218 -6.58 13.79 13.52
N ARG A 219 -6.08 12.98 12.58
CA ARG A 219 -4.83 12.22 12.67
C ARG A 219 -3.84 12.80 11.66
N TYR A 220 -2.60 12.91 12.04
CA TYR A 220 -1.54 13.38 11.17
C TYR A 220 -0.26 12.58 11.38
N GLU A 221 0.51 12.44 10.31
CA GLU A 221 1.79 11.76 10.28
C GLU A 221 2.72 12.45 9.30
N ALA A 222 3.99 12.56 9.65
CA ALA A 222 5.05 13.03 8.78
C ALA A 222 6.28 12.14 8.94
N MET A 223 6.87 11.72 7.82
CA MET A 223 8.02 10.83 7.79
C MET A 223 9.23 11.49 7.11
N LEU A 224 10.41 11.12 7.61
CA LEU A 224 11.69 11.31 6.94
C LEU A 224 12.28 9.93 6.66
N LEU A 225 12.59 9.65 5.38
CA LEU A 225 13.01 8.35 4.89
C LEU A 225 14.03 8.52 3.74
N PRO A 226 14.77 7.47 3.32
CA PRO A 226 15.53 7.49 2.09
C PRO A 226 14.62 7.70 0.87
N GLY A 227 15.10 8.39 -0.15
CA GLY A 227 14.41 8.48 -1.43
C GLY A 227 14.42 7.14 -2.17
N LEU A 228 13.53 7.03 -3.16
CA LEU A 228 13.43 5.86 -4.04
C LEU A 228 14.70 5.67 -4.87
N ASP A 229 14.87 4.48 -5.47
CA ASP A 229 15.94 4.17 -6.41
C ASP A 229 15.42 4.26 -7.85
N SER A 230 15.90 5.25 -8.64
CA SER A 230 15.45 5.46 -10.02
C SER A 230 15.88 4.38 -11.00
N ASP A 231 16.84 3.52 -10.66
CA ASP A 231 17.25 2.39 -11.49
C ASP A 231 16.13 1.32 -11.57
N ARG A 232 15.18 1.39 -10.65
CA ARG A 232 14.02 0.50 -10.58
C ARG A 232 12.73 1.11 -11.15
N PHE A 233 12.77 2.34 -11.68
CA PHE A 233 11.62 2.95 -12.37
C PHE A 233 11.40 2.33 -13.73
N GLY A 234 10.13 2.13 -14.10
CA GLY A 234 9.78 1.48 -15.34
C GLY A 234 8.45 1.94 -15.94
N ARG A 235 8.18 1.49 -17.18
CA ARG A 235 6.97 1.86 -17.92
C ARG A 235 5.69 1.24 -17.33
N GLN A 236 5.79 0.04 -16.79
CA GLN A 236 4.63 -0.72 -16.33
C GLN A 236 4.12 -0.23 -14.98
N GLY A 237 5.04 -0.05 -14.05
CA GLY A 237 4.76 0.30 -12.66
C GLY A 237 5.15 1.73 -12.26
N TRP A 238 5.68 2.56 -13.19
CA TRP A 238 6.22 3.88 -12.88
C TRP A 238 7.29 3.81 -11.78
N ILE A 239 6.92 3.98 -10.49
CA ILE A 239 7.84 3.92 -9.34
C ILE A 239 7.59 2.69 -8.45
N HIS A 240 6.67 1.80 -8.81
CA HIS A 240 6.18 0.68 -7.98
C HIS A 240 7.34 -0.13 -7.35
N ASP A 241 8.31 -0.57 -8.16
CA ASP A 241 9.39 -1.45 -7.70
C ASP A 241 10.52 -0.70 -6.96
N ALA A 242 10.45 0.62 -6.85
CA ALA A 242 11.57 1.45 -6.42
C ALA A 242 11.72 1.59 -4.91
N ALA A 243 10.79 1.07 -4.12
CA ALA A 243 10.94 0.97 -2.67
C ALA A 243 11.91 -0.14 -2.25
N GLY A 244 12.02 -1.20 -3.05
CA GLY A 244 12.99 -2.27 -2.84
C GLY A 244 14.44 -1.80 -2.98
N SER A 245 15.37 -2.62 -2.53
CA SER A 245 16.81 -2.43 -2.71
C SER A 245 17.43 -3.72 -3.22
N PRO A 246 18.31 -3.67 -4.23
CA PRO A 246 19.05 -4.83 -4.68
C PRO A 246 20.23 -5.18 -3.75
N TYR A 247 20.36 -4.48 -2.63
CA TYR A 247 21.43 -4.63 -1.65
C TYR A 247 20.89 -5.01 -0.29
N GLU A 248 21.76 -5.51 0.59
CA GLU A 248 21.47 -5.80 2.00
C GLU A 248 21.11 -4.54 2.83
N PHE A 249 21.22 -3.36 2.22
CA PHE A 249 20.95 -2.06 2.83
C PHE A 249 20.31 -1.10 1.82
N LYS A 250 19.60 -0.10 2.31
CA LYS A 250 19.05 0.99 1.49
C LYS A 250 20.05 2.12 1.32
N ILE A 251 20.26 2.55 0.08
CA ILE A 251 21.05 3.74 -0.22
C ILE A 251 20.25 4.99 0.23
N ALA A 252 20.91 5.86 0.98
CA ALA A 252 20.31 7.08 1.54
C ALA A 252 21.14 8.35 1.19
N ASN A 253 21.61 8.45 -0.05
CA ASN A 253 22.30 9.65 -0.52
C ASN A 253 21.36 10.83 -0.67
N ALA A 254 20.09 10.58 -0.99
CA ALA A 254 19.02 11.55 -0.98
C ALA A 254 17.91 11.10 -0.04
N MET A 255 17.40 12.05 0.73
CA MET A 255 16.28 11.81 1.64
C MET A 255 14.97 12.26 1.00
N ALA A 256 13.88 11.70 1.50
CA ALA A 256 12.52 12.04 1.12
C ALA A 256 11.67 12.36 2.34
N GLY A 257 10.59 13.09 2.11
CA GLY A 257 9.53 13.33 3.08
C GLY A 257 8.22 12.74 2.60
N ALA A 258 7.47 12.14 3.52
CA ALA A 258 6.09 11.72 3.28
C ALA A 258 5.20 12.28 4.39
N PHE A 259 3.92 12.49 4.08
CA PHE A 259 2.94 12.93 5.06
C PHE A 259 1.57 12.33 4.77
N ARG A 260 0.74 12.25 5.81
CA ARG A 260 -0.68 11.92 5.74
C ARG A 260 -1.46 12.71 6.78
N VAL A 261 -2.65 13.15 6.40
CA VAL A 261 -3.62 13.79 7.30
C VAL A 261 -4.98 13.16 7.05
N ASP A 262 -5.58 12.63 8.12
CA ASP A 262 -6.91 12.04 8.11
C ASP A 262 -7.87 12.91 8.93
N ASN A 263 -9.10 13.07 8.44
CA ASN A 263 -10.19 13.76 9.12
C ASN A 263 -11.38 12.82 9.35
N TYR A 264 -11.89 12.77 10.57
CA TYR A 264 -13.01 11.95 11.02
C TYR A 264 -14.19 12.75 11.55
N SER A 265 -14.27 14.06 11.26
CA SER A 265 -15.31 14.94 11.79
C SER A 265 -16.72 14.57 11.34
N VAL A 266 -16.86 13.90 10.20
CA VAL A 266 -18.14 13.41 9.70
C VAL A 266 -18.32 11.95 10.10
N LYS A 267 -19.39 11.66 10.82
CA LYS A 267 -19.66 10.29 11.32
C LYS A 267 -19.71 9.27 10.18
N GLY A 268 -18.87 8.24 10.31
CA GLY A 268 -18.77 7.15 9.33
C GLY A 268 -17.95 7.50 8.09
N LEU A 269 -17.38 8.70 8.00
CA LEU A 269 -16.55 9.13 6.88
C LEU A 269 -15.15 9.49 7.37
N ARG A 270 -14.14 8.90 6.76
CA ARG A 270 -12.75 9.35 6.81
C ARG A 270 -12.43 10.02 5.48
N LEU A 271 -11.85 11.20 5.55
CA LEU A 271 -11.24 11.89 4.41
C LEU A 271 -9.74 11.99 4.66
N SER A 272 -8.93 11.74 3.65
CA SER A 272 -7.49 11.70 3.81
C SER A 272 -6.79 12.40 2.65
N VAL A 273 -5.69 13.09 2.99
CA VAL A 273 -4.73 13.61 2.02
C VAL A 273 -3.36 13.13 2.44
N SER A 274 -2.59 12.62 1.49
CA SER A 274 -1.21 12.20 1.70
C SER A 274 -0.32 12.64 0.55
N GLY A 275 0.98 12.60 0.76
CA GLY A 275 1.93 12.97 -0.28
C GLY A 275 3.36 12.56 0.05
N TYR A 276 4.17 12.59 -0.98
CA TYR A 276 5.59 12.25 -0.94
C TYR A 276 6.39 13.21 -1.79
N VAL A 277 7.60 13.55 -1.35
CA VAL A 277 8.59 14.26 -2.15
C VAL A 277 9.99 13.76 -1.82
N GLY A 278 10.75 13.36 -2.84
CA GLY A 278 12.12 12.89 -2.65
C GLY A 278 12.90 12.79 -3.96
N ASN A 279 14.22 12.95 -3.86
CA ASN A 279 15.11 12.74 -5.00
C ASN A 279 15.49 11.25 -5.07
N SER A 280 15.56 10.71 -6.29
CA SER A 280 15.77 9.27 -6.51
C SER A 280 17.10 8.94 -7.19
N PHE A 281 17.59 9.80 -8.08
CA PHE A 281 18.70 9.49 -8.97
C PHE A 281 20.04 9.23 -8.25
N SER A 282 20.25 9.82 -7.08
CA SER A 282 21.48 9.62 -6.28
C SER A 282 21.44 8.40 -5.35
N ASN A 283 20.32 7.69 -5.30
CA ASN A 283 20.15 6.52 -4.41
C ASN A 283 20.53 5.18 -5.08
N SER A 284 21.27 5.22 -6.18
CA SER A 284 21.87 4.07 -6.83
C SER A 284 23.39 4.05 -6.62
N LEU A 285 23.99 2.86 -6.36
CA LEU A 285 25.44 2.66 -6.36
C LEU A 285 26.02 2.67 -7.79
N MET A 286 25.21 2.37 -8.77
CA MET A 286 25.61 2.33 -10.18
C MET A 286 25.71 3.73 -10.81
N ARG A 287 25.47 4.77 -10.03
CA ARG A 287 25.46 6.15 -10.50
C ARG A 287 26.76 6.51 -11.25
N SER A 288 26.59 7.03 -12.45
CA SER A 288 27.69 7.51 -13.27
C SER A 288 28.33 8.78 -12.68
N THR A 289 29.66 8.88 -12.76
CA THR A 289 30.42 10.10 -12.49
C THR A 289 30.52 11.02 -13.70
N SER A 290 29.86 10.68 -14.80
CA SER A 290 29.86 11.48 -16.04
C SER A 290 29.21 12.85 -15.81
N ALA A 291 29.85 13.90 -16.31
CA ALA A 291 29.33 15.28 -16.28
C ALA A 291 27.92 15.39 -16.91
N LYS A 292 27.56 14.49 -17.83
CA LYS A 292 26.22 14.44 -18.43
C LYS A 292 25.09 14.28 -17.41
N TYR A 293 25.38 13.64 -16.28
CA TYR A 293 24.39 13.36 -15.22
C TYR A 293 24.58 14.23 -13.97
N GLU A 294 25.49 15.21 -14.05
CA GLU A 294 25.69 16.16 -12.97
C GLU A 294 24.44 17.03 -12.79
N GLY A 295 23.95 17.13 -11.57
CA GLY A 295 22.76 17.92 -11.23
C GLY A 295 21.42 17.22 -11.46
N VAL A 296 21.38 16.04 -12.07
CA VAL A 296 20.15 15.23 -12.20
C VAL A 296 19.67 14.79 -10.82
N LYS A 297 18.40 15.03 -10.51
CA LYS A 297 17.78 14.73 -9.22
C LYS A 297 16.80 13.56 -9.28
N GLY A 298 16.02 13.48 -10.36
CA GLY A 298 14.90 12.55 -10.44
C GLY A 298 13.95 12.75 -9.28
N THR A 299 13.43 13.97 -9.11
CA THR A 299 12.54 14.28 -8.00
C THR A 299 11.17 13.68 -8.26
N VAL A 300 10.76 12.76 -7.39
CA VAL A 300 9.42 12.20 -7.35
C VAL A 300 8.56 13.05 -6.42
N THR A 301 7.40 13.49 -6.88
CA THR A 301 6.38 14.19 -6.10
C THR A 301 5.05 13.48 -6.28
N ILE A 302 4.40 13.09 -5.19
CA ILE A 302 3.11 12.40 -5.20
C ILE A 302 2.13 13.19 -4.36
N GLY A 303 0.93 13.38 -4.87
CA GLY A 303 -0.26 13.83 -4.14
C GLY A 303 -1.33 12.77 -4.23
N ALA A 304 -1.88 12.38 -3.10
CA ALA A 304 -2.92 11.36 -2.98
C ALA A 304 -4.07 11.86 -2.11
N PHE A 305 -5.28 11.56 -2.54
CA PHE A 305 -6.53 11.77 -1.80
C PHE A 305 -7.26 10.45 -1.69
N ASP A 306 -7.79 10.14 -0.51
CA ASP A 306 -8.65 8.97 -0.34
C ASP A 306 -9.78 9.23 0.66
N PHE A 307 -10.84 8.44 0.54
CA PHE A 307 -11.93 8.46 1.49
C PHE A 307 -12.47 7.04 1.76
N ASP A 308 -13.03 6.87 2.95
CA ASP A 308 -13.69 5.63 3.36
C ASP A 308 -14.96 5.96 4.15
N TYR A 309 -16.12 5.61 3.58
CA TYR A 309 -17.42 5.83 4.17
C TYR A 309 -18.06 4.51 4.62
N HIS A 310 -18.49 4.48 5.86
CA HIS A 310 -19.25 3.40 6.48
C HIS A 310 -20.54 3.93 7.09
N GLY A 311 -21.67 3.70 6.44
CA GLY A 311 -22.96 4.16 6.95
C GLY A 311 -24.13 3.57 6.17
N HIS A 312 -25.32 3.48 6.80
CA HIS A 312 -26.54 3.05 6.16
C HIS A 312 -26.43 1.68 5.45
N ASN A 313 -25.67 0.76 6.01
CA ASN A 313 -25.33 -0.56 5.44
C ASN A 313 -24.47 -0.51 4.16
N TRP A 314 -23.96 0.66 3.80
CA TRP A 314 -23.01 0.87 2.72
C TRP A 314 -21.58 0.97 3.24
N ILE A 315 -20.65 0.47 2.44
CA ILE A 315 -19.24 0.85 2.48
C ILE A 315 -18.92 1.42 1.11
N VAL A 316 -18.37 2.65 1.08
CA VAL A 316 -17.92 3.29 -0.16
C VAL A 316 -16.51 3.82 0.08
N ARG A 317 -15.58 3.44 -0.78
CA ARG A 317 -14.18 3.86 -0.73
C ARG A 317 -13.76 4.40 -2.08
N GLY A 318 -12.84 5.34 -2.06
CA GLY A 318 -12.25 5.84 -3.30
C GLY A 318 -10.91 6.51 -3.05
N TYR A 319 -10.13 6.61 -4.11
CA TYR A 319 -8.81 7.22 -4.09
C TYR A 319 -8.54 7.97 -5.41
N ALA A 320 -7.61 8.90 -5.35
CA ALA A 320 -7.08 9.61 -6.51
C ALA A 320 -5.63 9.99 -6.24
N ASP A 321 -4.71 9.47 -7.05
CA ASP A 321 -3.28 9.65 -6.93
C ASP A 321 -2.74 10.29 -8.19
N TYR A 322 -1.86 11.25 -8.03
CA TYR A 322 -1.10 11.86 -9.10
C TYR A 322 0.36 11.95 -8.70
N GLY A 323 1.22 11.44 -9.57
CA GLY A 323 2.66 11.47 -9.41
C GLY A 323 3.36 12.22 -10.53
N HIS A 324 4.43 12.94 -10.17
CA HIS A 324 5.32 13.64 -11.11
C HIS A 324 6.77 13.28 -10.81
N LEU A 325 7.54 13.00 -11.87
CA LEU A 325 8.97 12.69 -11.86
C LEU A 325 9.70 13.68 -12.74
N SER A 326 10.62 14.45 -12.15
CA SER A 326 11.54 15.28 -12.95
C SER A 326 12.63 14.43 -13.59
N ASP A 327 13.20 14.93 -14.69
CA ASP A 327 14.34 14.31 -15.37
C ASP A 327 14.04 12.89 -15.93
N SER A 328 12.75 12.56 -16.20
CA SER A 328 12.34 11.22 -16.61
C SER A 328 12.95 10.77 -17.94
N ASP A 329 13.20 11.68 -18.86
CA ASP A 329 13.93 11.45 -20.12
C ASP A 329 15.40 11.06 -19.89
N ILE A 330 16.05 11.72 -18.92
CA ILE A 330 17.44 11.42 -18.53
C ILE A 330 17.50 10.07 -17.82
N ILE A 331 16.56 9.79 -16.91
CA ILE A 331 16.45 8.49 -16.22
C ILE A 331 16.18 7.39 -17.24
N THR A 332 15.28 7.60 -18.19
CA THR A 332 15.02 6.67 -19.31
C THR A 332 16.31 6.37 -20.09
N THR A 333 17.07 7.41 -20.44
CA THR A 333 18.35 7.27 -21.15
C THR A 333 19.39 6.53 -20.31
N TRP A 334 19.46 6.83 -19.02
CA TRP A 334 20.33 6.16 -18.07
C TRP A 334 19.99 4.69 -17.97
N ASN A 335 18.72 4.32 -17.73
CA ASN A 335 18.27 2.95 -17.61
C ASN A 335 18.54 2.15 -18.91
N LYS A 336 18.28 2.71 -20.08
CA LYS A 336 18.61 2.08 -21.37
C LYS A 336 20.12 1.83 -21.55
N ASN A 337 20.97 2.69 -21.04
CA ASN A 337 22.43 2.54 -21.15
C ASN A 337 23.01 1.53 -20.16
N GLN A 338 22.43 1.42 -18.96
CA GLN A 338 22.86 0.45 -17.94
C GLN A 338 22.53 -1.00 -18.36
N GLN A 339 21.48 -1.19 -19.11
CA GLN A 339 20.95 -2.50 -19.45
C GLN A 339 21.65 -3.23 -20.60
N LYS A 340 22.78 -2.76 -21.07
CA LYS A 340 23.53 -3.46 -22.12
C LYS A 340 23.95 -4.89 -21.75
N SER A 341 24.02 -5.19 -20.46
CA SER A 341 24.39 -6.49 -19.89
C SER A 341 23.29 -7.11 -19.01
N SER A 342 22.20 -6.42 -18.78
CA SER A 342 21.07 -6.96 -18.01
C SER A 342 20.06 -7.64 -18.94
N PRO A 343 19.52 -8.81 -18.59
CA PRO A 343 18.42 -9.42 -19.32
C PRO A 343 17.12 -8.61 -19.23
N SER A 344 16.94 -7.78 -18.21
CA SER A 344 15.75 -6.97 -18.00
C SER A 344 15.89 -5.55 -18.56
N LYS A 345 15.06 -5.19 -19.52
CA LYS A 345 15.05 -3.86 -20.15
C LYS A 345 14.06 -2.93 -19.49
N LYS A 346 14.48 -2.23 -18.45
CA LYS A 346 13.73 -1.10 -17.92
C LYS A 346 13.78 0.05 -18.91
N GLN A 347 12.69 0.32 -19.59
CA GLN A 347 12.65 1.30 -20.66
C GLN A 347 11.52 2.28 -20.45
N ASP A 348 11.75 3.53 -20.85
CA ASP A 348 10.71 4.56 -20.99
C ASP A 348 9.95 4.83 -19.69
N VAL A 349 10.54 5.64 -18.84
CA VAL A 349 9.90 6.07 -17.59
C VAL A 349 9.11 7.35 -17.83
N ALA A 350 7.86 7.38 -17.44
CA ALA A 350 6.99 8.54 -17.61
C ALA A 350 7.34 9.69 -16.66
N SER A 351 7.07 10.92 -17.10
CA SER A 351 7.12 12.10 -16.23
C SER A 351 5.95 12.17 -15.27
N ASP A 352 4.79 11.63 -15.67
CA ASP A 352 3.58 11.69 -14.85
C ASP A 352 2.81 10.37 -14.89
N ALA A 353 2.29 9.96 -13.74
CA ALA A 353 1.41 8.82 -13.57
C ALA A 353 0.16 9.21 -12.78
N ILE A 354 -0.94 8.49 -13.01
CA ILE A 354 -2.22 8.72 -12.36
C ILE A 354 -2.92 7.42 -12.02
N ALA A 355 -3.60 7.38 -10.88
CA ALA A 355 -4.55 6.32 -10.56
C ALA A 355 -5.77 6.92 -9.85
N VAL A 356 -6.96 6.45 -10.22
CA VAL A 356 -8.22 6.82 -9.56
C VAL A 356 -9.09 5.58 -9.44
N GLY A 357 -9.75 5.41 -8.31
CA GLY A 357 -10.62 4.28 -8.09
C GLY A 357 -11.76 4.57 -7.14
N ILE A 358 -12.82 3.80 -7.29
CA ILE A 358 -13.96 3.81 -6.39
C ILE A 358 -14.53 2.41 -6.27
N GLU A 359 -14.88 2.00 -5.06
CA GLU A 359 -15.63 0.79 -4.79
C GLU A 359 -16.82 1.09 -3.87
N ALA A 360 -17.92 0.38 -4.08
CA ALA A 360 -19.11 0.49 -3.24
C ALA A 360 -19.73 -0.88 -3.02
N GLY A 361 -20.10 -1.18 -1.78
CA GLY A 361 -20.77 -2.40 -1.39
C GLY A 361 -21.92 -2.18 -0.43
N TYR A 362 -23.00 -2.92 -0.62
CA TYR A 362 -24.17 -2.90 0.23
C TYR A 362 -24.38 -4.22 0.96
N ASP A 363 -24.61 -4.16 2.27
CA ASP A 363 -24.86 -5.34 3.10
C ASP A 363 -26.31 -5.80 2.96
N LEU A 364 -26.53 -6.85 2.15
CA LEU A 364 -27.85 -7.45 1.94
C LEU A 364 -28.41 -8.10 3.21
N PHE A 365 -27.55 -8.66 4.07
CA PHE A 365 -27.99 -9.33 5.30
C PHE A 365 -28.49 -8.37 6.35
N SER A 366 -28.19 -7.09 6.21
CA SER A 366 -28.77 -6.03 7.05
C SER A 366 -30.30 -5.98 6.99
N GLN A 367 -30.90 -6.47 5.89
CA GLN A 367 -32.37 -6.54 5.70
C GLN A 367 -33.01 -7.75 6.36
N ILE A 368 -32.24 -8.74 6.82
CA ILE A 368 -32.71 -10.00 7.40
C ILE A 368 -32.40 -10.00 8.90
N ALA A 369 -33.42 -9.79 9.74
CA ALA A 369 -33.27 -9.63 11.20
C ALA A 369 -32.44 -10.77 11.84
N LYS A 370 -32.72 -12.04 11.50
CA LYS A 370 -32.02 -13.22 12.04
C LYS A 370 -30.51 -13.24 11.71
N LEU A 371 -30.10 -12.75 10.52
CA LEU A 371 -28.70 -12.72 10.09
C LEU A 371 -27.98 -11.52 10.71
N ARG A 372 -28.67 -10.40 10.82
CA ARG A 372 -28.19 -9.21 11.51
C ARG A 372 -27.93 -9.46 13.00
N GLU A 373 -28.83 -10.21 13.68
CA GLU A 373 -28.64 -10.62 15.09
C GLU A 373 -27.40 -11.52 15.26
N LYS A 374 -27.07 -12.31 14.26
CA LYS A 374 -25.85 -13.13 14.21
C LYS A 374 -24.61 -12.37 13.78
N GLU A 375 -24.72 -11.06 13.52
CA GLU A 375 -23.66 -10.20 13.00
C GLU A 375 -23.07 -10.66 11.65
N GLN A 376 -23.76 -11.54 10.93
CA GLN A 376 -23.35 -11.99 9.61
C GLN A 376 -23.64 -10.91 8.58
N LYS A 377 -22.74 -10.75 7.60
CA LYS A 377 -22.88 -9.76 6.52
C LYS A 377 -22.65 -10.39 5.16
N LEU A 378 -23.38 -9.89 4.18
CA LEU A 378 -23.17 -10.23 2.78
C LEU A 378 -23.19 -8.94 1.96
N TYR A 379 -22.00 -8.49 1.59
CA TYR A 379 -21.87 -7.35 0.67
C TYR A 379 -21.94 -7.81 -0.78
N VAL A 380 -22.75 -7.11 -1.55
CA VAL A 380 -22.64 -7.10 -3.02
C VAL A 380 -21.93 -5.81 -3.37
N PHE A 381 -20.87 -5.89 -4.20
CA PHE A 381 -20.05 -4.73 -4.50
C PHE A 381 -19.79 -4.57 -6.00
N ALA A 382 -19.43 -3.35 -6.36
CA ALA A 382 -18.83 -3.01 -7.65
C ALA A 382 -17.62 -2.10 -7.42
N ARG A 383 -16.63 -2.19 -8.33
CA ARG A 383 -15.41 -1.39 -8.32
C ARG A 383 -15.08 -0.91 -9.72
N TYR A 384 -14.60 0.31 -9.80
CA TYR A 384 -14.02 0.95 -10.98
C TYR A 384 -12.64 1.47 -10.63
N ASP A 385 -11.63 1.14 -11.42
CA ASP A 385 -10.29 1.70 -11.36
C ASP A 385 -9.89 2.22 -12.75
N TYR A 386 -9.27 3.37 -12.81
CA TYR A 386 -8.50 3.87 -13.96
C TYR A 386 -7.10 4.22 -13.48
N TYR A 387 -6.10 3.79 -14.23
CA TYR A 387 -4.71 4.12 -13.96
C TYR A 387 -3.91 4.19 -15.25
N ASP A 388 -2.86 5.00 -15.22
CA ASP A 388 -1.92 5.13 -16.34
C ASP A 388 -0.53 5.42 -15.77
N SER A 389 0.34 4.42 -15.83
CA SER A 389 1.74 4.54 -15.42
C SER A 389 2.57 5.38 -16.40
N MET A 390 2.02 5.71 -17.57
CA MET A 390 2.64 6.57 -18.58
C MET A 390 1.70 7.69 -19.01
N TYR A 391 1.03 8.33 -18.06
CA TYR A 391 0.03 9.37 -18.30
C TYR A 391 0.57 10.53 -19.12
N LYS A 392 1.81 10.99 -18.81
CA LYS A 392 2.58 11.92 -19.63
C LYS A 392 4.02 11.47 -19.73
N VAL A 393 4.67 11.77 -20.82
CA VAL A 393 6.06 11.46 -21.08
C VAL A 393 6.82 12.68 -21.57
N GLU A 394 8.10 12.76 -21.26
CA GLU A 394 8.99 13.75 -21.80
C GLU A 394 9.36 13.49 -23.26
N THR A 395 9.90 14.53 -23.92
CA THR A 395 10.35 14.43 -25.31
C THR A 395 11.41 13.34 -25.47
N GLY A 396 11.19 12.40 -26.38
CA GLY A 396 12.11 11.28 -26.64
C GLY A 396 11.85 10.02 -25.82
N VAL A 397 10.88 10.05 -24.93
CA VAL A 397 10.35 8.88 -24.21
C VAL A 397 9.15 8.31 -24.98
N TYR A 398 9.13 7.00 -25.20
CA TYR A 398 8.03 6.35 -25.90
C TYR A 398 6.87 6.05 -24.95
N GLN A 399 5.67 6.50 -25.29
CA GLN A 399 4.45 6.24 -24.52
C GLN A 399 3.75 4.97 -25.03
N TYR A 400 3.53 4.02 -24.15
CA TYR A 400 2.87 2.76 -24.46
C TYR A 400 1.38 2.83 -24.18
N ASP A 401 0.57 2.53 -25.20
CA ASP A 401 -0.89 2.68 -25.16
C ASP A 401 -1.61 1.62 -24.29
N TRP A 402 -0.92 0.61 -23.81
CA TRP A 402 -1.43 -0.40 -22.90
C TRP A 402 -1.19 -0.08 -21.42
N CYS A 403 -0.43 0.97 -21.12
CA CYS A 403 -0.21 1.42 -19.75
C CYS A 403 -1.44 2.14 -19.18
N GLY A 404 -2.21 2.84 -20.03
CA GLY A 404 -3.49 3.42 -19.64
C GLY A 404 -4.60 2.35 -19.64
N ARG A 405 -5.15 2.05 -18.45
CA ARG A 405 -6.10 0.96 -18.24
C ARG A 405 -7.31 1.38 -17.42
N THR A 406 -8.43 0.75 -17.71
CA THR A 406 -9.61 0.78 -16.86
C THR A 406 -9.91 -0.65 -16.42
N ARG A 407 -10.18 -0.86 -15.14
CA ARG A 407 -10.61 -2.14 -14.56
C ARG A 407 -11.99 -1.99 -13.95
N LEU A 408 -12.88 -2.92 -14.28
CA LEU A 408 -14.20 -3.06 -13.67
C LEU A 408 -14.23 -4.37 -12.90
N ALA A 409 -14.76 -4.35 -11.69
CA ALA A 409 -14.98 -5.55 -10.90
C ALA A 409 -16.34 -5.51 -10.23
N ALA A 410 -16.94 -6.67 -10.04
CA ALA A 410 -18.14 -6.85 -9.24
C ALA A 410 -18.12 -8.21 -8.56
N GLY A 411 -18.72 -8.30 -7.37
CA GLY A 411 -18.66 -9.54 -6.62
C GLY A 411 -19.44 -9.51 -5.32
N VAL A 412 -19.12 -10.49 -4.49
CA VAL A 412 -19.75 -10.70 -3.19
C VAL A 412 -18.72 -10.98 -2.11
N ASN A 413 -18.94 -10.45 -0.91
CA ASN A 413 -18.15 -10.71 0.27
C ASN A 413 -19.05 -11.17 1.40
N TYR A 414 -18.91 -12.43 1.82
CA TYR A 414 -19.63 -13.00 2.94
C TYR A 414 -18.76 -13.03 4.19
N TYR A 415 -19.22 -12.39 5.24
CA TYR A 415 -18.61 -12.39 6.58
C TYR A 415 -19.43 -13.28 7.51
N PRO A 416 -19.04 -14.56 7.73
CA PRO A 416 -19.68 -15.40 8.74
C PRO A 416 -19.46 -14.85 10.16
N ILE A 417 -18.31 -14.25 10.38
CA ILE A 417 -17.93 -13.46 11.56
C ILE A 417 -17.10 -12.26 11.11
N LYS A 418 -16.87 -11.28 11.99
CA LYS A 418 -16.21 -10.02 11.64
C LYS A 418 -14.77 -10.17 11.10
N ASP A 419 -14.05 -11.19 11.55
CA ASP A 419 -12.63 -11.38 11.29
C ASP A 419 -12.34 -12.36 10.13
N ILE A 420 -13.37 -12.94 9.52
CA ILE A 420 -13.25 -13.87 8.39
C ILE A 420 -14.17 -13.41 7.25
N VAL A 421 -13.65 -13.41 6.03
CA VAL A 421 -14.41 -13.10 4.82
C VAL A 421 -14.19 -14.15 3.74
N VAL A 422 -15.29 -14.56 3.09
CA VAL A 422 -15.26 -15.35 1.85
C VAL A 422 -15.62 -14.40 0.71
N LYS A 423 -14.77 -14.32 -0.31
CA LYS A 423 -14.88 -13.38 -1.42
C LYS A 423 -15.09 -14.10 -2.74
N GLY A 424 -15.89 -13.50 -3.62
CA GLY A 424 -16.02 -13.90 -5.01
C GLY A 424 -16.07 -12.66 -5.89
N GLU A 425 -15.27 -12.64 -6.97
CA GLU A 425 -15.14 -11.51 -7.87
C GLU A 425 -15.11 -11.95 -9.32
N TYR A 426 -15.79 -11.21 -10.15
CA TYR A 426 -15.54 -11.16 -11.59
C TYR A 426 -14.95 -9.79 -11.92
N SER A 427 -13.89 -9.76 -12.71
CA SER A 427 -13.28 -8.52 -13.15
C SER A 427 -12.91 -8.55 -14.63
N ILE A 428 -12.88 -7.37 -15.25
CA ILE A 428 -12.56 -7.17 -16.67
C ILE A 428 -11.88 -5.82 -16.86
N GLY A 429 -10.81 -5.80 -17.66
CA GLY A 429 -10.18 -4.58 -18.13
C GLY A 429 -10.89 -4.02 -19.36
N LEU A 430 -10.72 -2.74 -19.62
CA LEU A 430 -11.13 -2.09 -20.86
C LEU A 430 -9.86 -1.58 -21.55
N LEU A 431 -9.31 -2.42 -22.45
CA LEU A 431 -8.12 -2.10 -23.23
C LEU A 431 -8.47 -1.79 -24.67
N LYS A 432 -7.52 -1.26 -25.44
CA LYS A 432 -7.70 -1.06 -26.88
C LYS A 432 -7.97 -2.39 -27.58
N SER A 433 -8.73 -2.38 -28.65
CA SER A 433 -9.27 -3.57 -29.34
C SER A 433 -8.22 -4.59 -29.80
N LYS A 434 -6.96 -4.19 -29.92
CA LYS A 434 -5.86 -5.12 -30.25
C LYS A 434 -5.44 -6.01 -29.07
N TYR A 435 -5.79 -5.65 -27.84
CA TYR A 435 -5.46 -6.43 -26.64
C TYR A 435 -6.64 -7.27 -26.17
N ASN A 436 -6.37 -8.26 -25.32
CA ASN A 436 -7.38 -8.93 -24.53
C ASN A 436 -7.85 -8.00 -23.40
N ASN A 437 -9.13 -8.04 -23.05
CA ASN A 437 -9.68 -7.28 -21.94
C ASN A 437 -9.44 -7.92 -20.57
N GLU A 438 -8.65 -8.96 -20.51
CA GLU A 438 -8.19 -9.62 -19.28
C GLU A 438 -9.32 -10.00 -18.30
N PRO A 439 -10.40 -10.67 -18.75
CA PRO A 439 -11.47 -11.10 -17.85
C PRO A 439 -10.97 -12.21 -16.93
N SER A 440 -11.40 -12.13 -15.65
CA SER A 440 -11.04 -13.11 -14.63
C SER A 440 -12.17 -13.38 -13.64
N ILE A 441 -12.19 -14.59 -13.09
CA ILE A 441 -13.00 -14.96 -11.92
C ILE A 441 -12.04 -15.34 -10.81
N SER A 442 -12.24 -14.75 -9.63
CA SER A 442 -11.44 -15.03 -8.45
C SER A 442 -12.33 -15.39 -7.27
N LEU A 443 -11.87 -16.34 -6.47
CA LEU A 443 -12.50 -16.74 -5.21
C LEU A 443 -11.44 -16.68 -4.12
N GLY A 444 -11.77 -16.20 -2.93
CA GLY A 444 -10.81 -16.09 -1.85
C GLY A 444 -11.46 -16.30 -0.48
N VAL A 445 -10.63 -16.70 0.45
CA VAL A 445 -10.94 -16.67 1.88
C VAL A 445 -9.84 -15.87 2.56
N ALA A 446 -10.23 -14.93 3.40
CA ALA A 446 -9.27 -14.12 4.14
C ALA A 446 -9.69 -13.99 5.61
N TYR A 447 -8.69 -13.80 6.45
CA TYR A 447 -8.88 -13.47 7.87
C TYR A 447 -7.95 -12.33 8.28
N ALA A 448 -8.36 -11.55 9.29
CA ALA A 448 -7.50 -10.58 9.95
C ALA A 448 -7.93 -10.42 11.41
N GLY A 449 -7.00 -10.43 12.36
CA GLY A 449 -7.33 -10.26 13.76
C GLY A 449 -6.17 -10.34 14.74
N LEU A 450 -6.51 -10.12 16.02
CA LEU A 450 -5.60 -10.31 17.13
C LEU A 450 -5.93 -11.66 17.80
N PHE A 451 -4.92 -12.50 17.96
CA PHE A 451 -5.07 -13.90 18.45
C PHE A 451 -4.79 -14.04 19.94
N GLY A 452 -4.07 -13.08 20.55
CA GLY A 452 -3.73 -13.11 21.97
C GLY A 452 -3.50 -11.70 22.52
N ARG A 453 -3.98 -11.46 23.75
CA ARG A 453 -3.81 -10.24 24.53
C ARG A 453 -3.38 -10.57 25.94
#